data_ba08e4f5214b642073a1baa9d131e789
#
_entry.id   ba08e4f5214b642073a1baa9d131e789
#
_cell.length_a   1.000
_cell.length_b   1.000
_cell.length_c   1.000
_cell.angle_alpha   90.00
_cell.angle_beta   90.00
_cell.angle_gamma   90.00
#
_symmetry.space_group_name_H-M   'P 1'
#
loop_
_entity.id
_entity.type
_entity.pdbx_description
1 polymer ?
#
loop_
_entity_poly.entity_id
_entity_poly.type
_entity_poly.pdbx_seq_one_letter_code
_entity_poly.pdbx_strand_id
1 'polypeptide(L)'
;MRLAAQFTAQAAVYFYHTLYRVYHGREFDIHDPVVMHDRMRTLSTKLMLVFDDNHIENIFTLPRLKEVLMKTPYSAEFRMAPQEMEMHMDRVQQAAGIIENCCELRMELYKELSERP
;
A
#
# COMPACT_ATOMS: atom_id res chain seq x y z
N MET A 1 -2.62 -9.04 -17.98
CA MET A 1 -3.14 -8.07 -17.02
C MET A 1 -3.45 -8.63 -15.64
N ARG A 2 -4.01 -9.84 -15.56
CA ARG A 2 -4.31 -10.44 -14.25
C ARG A 2 -3.09 -10.59 -13.35
N LEU A 3 -1.99 -11.05 -13.91
CA LEU A 3 -0.76 -11.27 -13.14
C LEU A 3 -0.18 -9.96 -12.64
N ALA A 4 -0.16 -8.93 -13.50
CA ALA A 4 0.31 -7.60 -13.10
C ALA A 4 -0.57 -7.00 -11.99
N ALA A 5 -1.90 -7.17 -12.10
CA ALA A 5 -2.83 -6.70 -11.09
C ALA A 5 -2.58 -7.38 -9.74
N GLN A 6 -2.35 -8.70 -9.75
CA GLN A 6 -2.06 -9.45 -8.54
C GLN A 6 -0.75 -9.03 -7.90
N PHE A 7 0.31 -8.88 -8.69
CA PHE A 7 1.59 -8.43 -8.15
C PHE A 7 1.48 -7.03 -7.56
N THR A 8 0.74 -6.14 -8.20
CA THR A 8 0.53 -4.77 -7.69
C THR A 8 -0.22 -4.80 -6.36
N ALA A 9 -1.28 -5.61 -6.27
CA ALA A 9 -2.06 -5.75 -5.04
C ALA A 9 -1.23 -6.35 -3.91
N GLN A 10 -0.45 -7.39 -4.19
CA GLN A 10 0.44 -8.00 -3.21
C GLN A 10 1.54 -7.05 -2.76
N ALA A 11 2.06 -6.25 -3.68
CA ALA A 11 3.07 -5.24 -3.34
C ALA A 11 2.50 -4.20 -2.36
N ALA A 12 1.28 -3.73 -2.58
CA ALA A 12 0.63 -2.78 -1.68
C ALA A 12 0.50 -3.36 -0.27
N VAL A 13 0.06 -4.61 -0.16
CA VAL A 13 -0.05 -5.30 1.13
C VAL A 13 1.32 -5.44 1.79
N TYR A 14 2.32 -5.85 1.02
CA TYR A 14 3.69 -6.01 1.51
C TYR A 14 4.25 -4.70 2.08
N PHE A 15 4.07 -3.59 1.37
CA PHE A 15 4.58 -2.30 1.82
C PHE A 15 3.91 -1.84 3.12
N TYR A 16 2.61 -2.05 3.27
CA TYR A 16 1.91 -1.72 4.51
C TYR A 16 2.35 -2.62 5.66
N HIS A 17 2.58 -3.91 5.41
CA HIS A 17 3.13 -4.80 6.43
C HIS A 17 4.50 -4.34 6.90
N THR A 18 5.35 -3.93 5.98
CA THR A 18 6.69 -3.43 6.30
C THR A 18 6.60 -2.16 7.15
N LEU A 19 5.75 -1.22 6.75
CA LEU A 19 5.53 0.01 7.51
C LEU A 19 5.06 -0.27 8.93
N TYR A 20 4.08 -1.15 9.06
CA TYR A 20 3.54 -1.53 10.38
C TYR A 20 4.61 -2.16 11.25
N ARG A 21 5.40 -3.07 10.70
CA ARG A 21 6.48 -3.75 11.43
C ARG A 21 7.53 -2.76 11.94
N VAL A 22 7.92 -1.81 11.10
CA VAL A 22 8.92 -0.80 11.49
C VAL A 22 8.38 0.10 12.62
N TYR A 23 7.11 0.48 12.56
CA TYR A 23 6.53 1.40 13.54
C TYR A 23 6.10 0.71 14.84
N HIS A 24 5.64 -0.55 14.77
CA HIS A 24 5.07 -1.25 15.93
C HIS A 24 5.87 -2.45 16.39
N GLY A 25 6.90 -2.86 15.64
CA GLY A 25 7.80 -3.94 16.03
C GLY A 25 7.17 -5.34 16.01
N ARG A 26 6.02 -5.50 15.36
CA ARG A 26 5.32 -6.79 15.26
C ARG A 26 4.61 -6.91 13.93
N GLU A 27 4.21 -8.13 13.59
CA GLU A 27 3.49 -8.38 12.35
C GLU A 27 2.04 -7.93 12.43
N PHE A 28 1.51 -7.54 11.29
CA PHE A 28 0.13 -7.11 11.14
C PHE A 28 -0.64 -8.24 10.47
N ASP A 29 -1.61 -8.82 11.18
CA ASP A 29 -2.34 -10.02 10.72
C ASP A 29 -3.40 -9.74 9.66
N ILE A 30 -3.57 -8.50 9.27
CA ILE A 30 -4.58 -8.11 8.28
C ILE A 30 -3.93 -8.03 6.90
N HIS A 31 -4.58 -8.61 5.88
CA HIS A 31 -4.13 -8.62 4.50
C HIS A 31 -5.05 -7.83 3.57
N ASP A 32 -5.90 -6.98 4.12
CA ASP A 32 -6.81 -6.13 3.37
C ASP A 32 -6.17 -4.74 3.20
N PRO A 33 -5.81 -4.34 1.98
CA PRO A 33 -5.11 -3.07 1.78
C PRO A 33 -5.95 -1.84 2.15
N VAL A 34 -7.27 -1.93 2.09
CA VAL A 34 -8.15 -0.82 2.50
C VAL A 34 -8.05 -0.61 4.01
N VAL A 35 -8.15 -1.68 4.79
CA VAL A 35 -8.06 -1.62 6.26
C VAL A 35 -6.66 -1.20 6.68
N MET A 36 -5.64 -1.73 6.03
CA MET A 36 -4.25 -1.40 6.33
C MET A 36 -3.98 0.08 6.11
N HIS A 37 -4.43 0.62 4.97
CA HIS A 37 -4.29 2.04 4.68
C HIS A 37 -5.02 2.90 5.72
N ASP A 38 -6.25 2.52 6.06
CA ASP A 38 -7.04 3.27 7.05
C ASP A 38 -6.32 3.39 8.39
N ARG A 39 -5.63 2.34 8.81
CA ARG A 39 -4.87 2.34 10.07
C ARG A 39 -3.54 3.09 9.99
N MET A 40 -2.91 3.09 8.81
CA MET A 40 -1.55 3.63 8.65
C MET A 40 -1.51 5.02 8.05
N ARG A 41 -2.60 5.53 7.50
CA ARG A 41 -2.61 6.79 6.74
C ARG A 41 -2.22 8.01 7.56
N THR A 42 -2.43 7.96 8.87
CA THR A 42 -2.10 9.09 9.76
C THR A 42 -0.61 9.26 9.99
N LEU A 43 0.20 8.27 9.61
CA LEU A 43 1.65 8.35 9.78
C LEU A 43 2.31 9.32 8.79
N SER A 44 1.65 9.61 7.68
CA SER A 44 2.17 10.52 6.67
C SER A 44 1.04 11.14 5.88
N THR A 45 1.02 12.47 5.83
CA THR A 45 0.06 13.20 4.99
C THR A 45 0.23 12.83 3.50
N LYS A 46 1.48 12.63 3.07
CA LYS A 46 1.75 12.23 1.69
C LYS A 46 1.15 10.88 1.37
N LEU A 47 1.30 9.91 2.27
CA LEU A 47 0.74 8.57 2.09
C LEU A 47 -0.79 8.64 2.04
N MET A 48 -1.40 9.40 2.93
CA MET A 48 -2.84 9.62 2.93
C MET A 48 -3.33 10.16 1.58
N LEU A 49 -2.65 11.16 1.03
CA LEU A 49 -3.07 11.81 -0.20
C LEU A 49 -2.97 10.91 -1.44
N VAL A 50 -2.04 9.98 -1.46
CA VAL A 50 -1.87 9.08 -2.62
C VAL A 50 -3.14 8.27 -2.87
N PHE A 51 -3.78 7.77 -1.81
CA PHE A 51 -4.93 6.87 -1.94
C PHE A 51 -6.26 7.50 -1.56
N ASP A 52 -6.25 8.62 -0.84
CA ASP A 52 -7.47 9.31 -0.44
C ASP A 52 -7.92 10.36 -1.46
N ASP A 53 -7.09 10.66 -2.45
CA ASP A 53 -7.43 11.58 -3.53
C ASP A 53 -8.29 10.86 -4.57
N ASN A 54 -9.56 10.71 -4.24
CA ASN A 54 -10.50 9.91 -5.02
C ASN A 54 -11.62 10.74 -5.67
N HIS A 55 -11.52 12.04 -5.65
CA HIS A 55 -12.52 12.91 -6.26
C HIS A 55 -12.31 13.09 -7.77
N ILE A 56 -11.20 12.62 -8.31
CA ILE A 56 -10.93 12.60 -9.74
C ILE A 56 -11.34 11.24 -10.28
N GLU A 57 -12.38 11.22 -11.13
CA GLU A 57 -12.80 10.06 -11.90
C GLU A 57 -13.38 8.87 -11.09
N ASN A 58 -13.64 9.03 -9.80
CA ASN A 58 -14.21 7.98 -8.94
C ASN A 58 -13.43 6.66 -8.98
N ILE A 59 -12.12 6.72 -9.15
CA ILE A 59 -11.29 5.53 -9.18
C ILE A 59 -10.62 5.34 -7.83
N PHE A 60 -10.93 4.22 -7.20
CA PHE A 60 -10.43 3.87 -5.87
C PHE A 60 -9.41 2.76 -5.99
N THR A 61 -8.13 3.09 -5.91
CA THR A 61 -7.05 2.13 -6.08
C THR A 61 -7.11 0.99 -5.07
N LEU A 62 -7.19 1.29 -3.78
CA LEU A 62 -7.15 0.25 -2.76
C LEU A 62 -8.35 -0.69 -2.78
N PRO A 63 -9.60 -0.21 -2.92
CA PRO A 63 -10.73 -1.12 -3.09
C PRO A 63 -10.60 -2.01 -4.34
N ARG A 64 -10.06 -1.47 -5.42
CA ARG A 64 -9.86 -2.24 -6.65
C ARG A 64 -8.80 -3.31 -6.46
N LEU A 65 -7.71 -3.00 -5.78
CA LEU A 65 -6.67 -3.98 -5.46
C LEU A 65 -7.18 -5.04 -4.49
N LYS A 66 -8.01 -4.67 -3.52
CA LYS A 66 -8.68 -5.63 -2.64
C LYS A 66 -9.51 -6.62 -3.45
N GLU A 67 -10.27 -6.12 -4.45
CA GLU A 67 -11.05 -6.98 -5.34
C GLU A 67 -10.15 -7.99 -6.05
N VAL A 68 -8.99 -7.56 -6.53
CA VAL A 68 -8.00 -8.45 -7.17
C VAL A 68 -7.57 -9.56 -6.23
N LEU A 69 -7.31 -9.24 -4.97
CA LEU A 69 -6.85 -10.23 -3.97
C LEU A 69 -7.95 -11.21 -3.59
N MET A 70 -9.20 -10.78 -3.59
CA MET A 70 -10.33 -11.62 -3.21
C MET A 70 -10.80 -12.54 -4.33
N LYS A 71 -10.58 -12.17 -5.58
CA LYS A 71 -10.97 -13.00 -6.72
C LYS A 71 -9.82 -13.91 -7.13
N THR A 72 -10.13 -15.14 -7.48
CA THR A 72 -9.10 -16.06 -7.95
C THR A 72 -8.53 -15.58 -9.28
N PRO A 73 -7.26 -15.89 -9.58
CA PRO A 73 -6.64 -15.52 -10.84
C PRO A 73 -7.39 -16.03 -12.07
N TYR A 74 -8.24 -17.04 -11.89
CA TYR A 74 -8.96 -17.71 -12.95
C TYR A 74 -10.40 -17.21 -13.11
N SER A 75 -10.81 -16.20 -12.32
CA SER A 75 -12.16 -15.65 -12.45
C SER A 75 -12.32 -14.94 -13.79
N ALA A 76 -13.24 -15.41 -14.61
CA ALA A 76 -13.54 -14.80 -15.90
C ALA A 76 -14.24 -13.45 -15.75
N GLU A 77 -14.78 -13.17 -14.56
CA GLU A 77 -15.51 -11.93 -14.29
C GLU A 77 -14.58 -10.74 -14.02
N PHE A 78 -13.33 -11.00 -13.64
CA PHE A 78 -12.42 -9.92 -13.36
C PHE A 78 -11.89 -9.31 -14.64
N ARG A 79 -12.07 -8.00 -14.77
CA ARG A 79 -11.57 -7.22 -15.91
C ARG A 79 -10.92 -5.94 -15.40
N MET A 80 -9.77 -5.60 -15.97
CA MET A 80 -9.11 -4.35 -15.70
C MET A 80 -8.47 -3.84 -16.99
N ALA A 81 -8.82 -2.63 -17.38
CA ALA A 81 -8.25 -2.00 -18.57
C ALA A 81 -6.76 -1.69 -18.34
N PRO A 82 -5.93 -1.72 -19.40
CA PRO A 82 -4.52 -1.38 -19.27
C PRO A 82 -4.26 -0.01 -18.65
N GLN A 83 -5.06 0.99 -18.98
CA GLN A 83 -4.92 2.34 -18.43
C GLN A 83 -5.21 2.38 -16.94
N GLU A 84 -6.23 1.64 -16.50
CA GLU A 84 -6.53 1.52 -15.08
C GLU A 84 -5.38 0.83 -14.34
N MET A 85 -4.84 -0.25 -14.90
CA MET A 85 -3.74 -0.98 -14.31
C MET A 85 -2.50 -0.09 -14.14
N GLU A 86 -2.18 0.66 -15.18
CA GLU A 86 -1.03 1.57 -15.16
C GLU A 86 -1.19 2.63 -14.06
N MET A 87 -2.38 3.17 -13.89
CA MET A 87 -2.67 4.14 -12.86
C MET A 87 -2.49 3.53 -11.46
N HIS A 88 -2.98 2.32 -11.23
CA HIS A 88 -2.81 1.66 -9.93
C HIS A 88 -1.36 1.34 -9.64
N MET A 89 -0.62 0.87 -10.64
CA MET A 89 0.82 0.62 -10.51
C MET A 89 1.57 1.88 -10.13
N ASP A 90 1.25 3.00 -10.77
CA ASP A 90 1.87 4.29 -10.49
C ASP A 90 1.60 4.73 -9.05
N ARG A 91 0.36 4.61 -8.58
CA ARG A 91 0.00 4.97 -7.21
C ARG A 91 0.68 4.10 -6.18
N VAL A 92 0.73 2.80 -6.41
CA VAL A 92 1.43 1.87 -5.50
C VAL A 92 2.93 2.19 -5.48
N GLN A 93 3.51 2.52 -6.61
CA GLN A 93 4.91 2.90 -6.69
C GLN A 93 5.19 4.19 -5.91
N GLN A 94 4.31 5.19 -6.01
CA GLN A 94 4.42 6.41 -5.22
C GLN A 94 4.32 6.10 -3.72
N ALA A 95 3.36 5.27 -3.33
CA ALA A 95 3.21 4.86 -1.93
C ALA A 95 4.44 4.12 -1.43
N ALA A 96 5.02 3.26 -2.24
CA ALA A 96 6.24 2.53 -1.89
C ALA A 96 7.39 3.47 -1.55
N GLY A 97 7.59 4.51 -2.36
CA GLY A 97 8.62 5.52 -2.10
C GLY A 97 8.38 6.28 -0.80
N ILE A 98 7.14 6.65 -0.52
CA ILE A 98 6.77 7.34 0.71
C ILE A 98 6.99 6.43 1.92
N ILE A 99 6.56 5.17 1.83
CA ILE A 99 6.71 4.19 2.91
C ILE A 99 8.19 3.92 3.19
N GLU A 100 8.98 3.76 2.15
CA GLU A 100 10.43 3.58 2.28
C GLU A 100 11.06 4.74 3.05
N ASN A 101 10.70 5.96 2.69
CA ASN A 101 11.20 7.16 3.38
C ASN A 101 10.75 7.20 4.85
N CYS A 102 9.49 6.87 5.12
CA CYS A 102 8.98 6.79 6.50
C CYS A 102 9.75 5.77 7.32
N CYS A 103 10.02 4.60 6.75
CA CYS A 103 10.76 3.54 7.43
C CYS A 103 12.21 3.96 7.72
N GLU A 104 12.87 4.58 6.75
CA GLU A 104 14.24 5.06 6.93
C GLU A 104 14.34 6.09 8.05
N LEU A 105 13.44 7.07 8.08
CA LEU A 105 13.41 8.08 9.12
C LEU A 105 13.15 7.47 10.50
N ARG A 106 12.26 6.48 10.58
CA ARG A 106 11.96 5.82 11.84
C ARG A 106 13.14 4.99 12.35
N MET A 107 13.84 4.31 11.44
CA MET A 107 15.02 3.53 11.77
C MET A 107 16.17 4.42 12.23
N GLU A 108 16.36 5.58 11.60
CA GLU A 108 17.35 6.57 12.05
C GLU A 108 17.05 7.06 13.47
N LEU A 109 15.77 7.31 13.78
CA LEU A 109 15.37 7.70 15.12
C LEU A 109 15.70 6.61 16.14
N TYR A 110 15.43 5.36 15.83
CA TYR A 110 15.77 4.24 16.72
C TYR A 110 17.28 4.14 16.94
N LYS A 111 18.06 4.35 15.88
CA LYS A 111 19.51 4.35 15.97
C LYS A 111 20.00 5.46 16.91
N GLU A 112 19.50 6.68 16.75
CA GLU A 112 19.85 7.79 17.63
C GLU A 112 19.53 7.48 19.10
N LEU A 113 18.34 6.93 19.35
CA LEU A 113 17.92 6.60 20.71
C LEU A 113 18.79 5.50 21.31
N SER A 114 19.24 4.53 20.53
CA SER A 114 20.09 3.46 21.00
C SER A 114 21.53 3.90 21.29
N GLU A 115 21.97 4.98 20.67
CA GLU A 115 23.32 5.55 20.85
C GLU A 115 23.42 6.51 22.05
N ARG A 116 22.29 6.88 22.64
CA ARG A 116 22.29 7.76 23.81
C ARG A 116 22.70 6.97 25.05
N PRO A 117 23.61 7.53 25.87
CA PRO A 117 24.01 6.88 27.13
C PRO A 117 22.88 6.86 28.17
#